data_7d89e7949d5c9255bb06676f35517417
#
_entry.id   7d89e7949d5c9255bb06676f35517417
#
_cell.length_a   1.000
_cell.length_b   1.000
_cell.length_c   1.000
_cell.angle_alpha   90.00
_cell.angle_beta   90.00
_cell.angle_gamma   90.00
#
_symmetry.space_group_name_H-M   'P 1'
#
loop_
_entity.id
_entity.type
_entity.pdbx_description
1 polymer ?
#
loop_
_entity_poly.entity_id
_entity_poly.type
_entity_poly.pdbx_seq_one_letter_code
_entity_poly.pdbx_strand_id
1 'polypeptide(L)'
;KSGKRKNAVMQGFATTLTAEDMRNISFWAASQKLKPGFAKDKTLVSLGERIYRGGIADRQIPACAACHSPNGSGIPAQFPRLGGQHADYTAAQLVAFRDGVRTNNVHMTGVAAKLNDREIKAVSDYIAGLR
;
A
#
# COMPACT_ATOMS: atom_id res chain seq x y z
N LYS A 1 -4.90 -18.04 -4.10
CA LYS A 1 -4.99 -19.27 -4.93
C LYS A 1 -4.77 -18.99 -6.42
N SER A 2 -5.28 -17.89 -6.97
CA SER A 2 -5.23 -17.59 -8.41
C SER A 2 -3.84 -17.21 -8.96
N GLY A 3 -2.82 -17.09 -8.14
CA GLY A 3 -1.47 -16.68 -8.55
C GLY A 3 -1.32 -15.18 -8.91
N LYS A 4 -2.38 -14.37 -8.85
CA LYS A 4 -2.32 -12.93 -9.12
C LYS A 4 -1.41 -12.17 -8.15
N ARG A 5 -1.20 -12.69 -6.95
CA ARG A 5 -0.26 -12.19 -5.96
C ARG A 5 0.59 -13.35 -5.45
N LYS A 6 1.90 -13.20 -5.47
CA LYS A 6 2.86 -14.22 -5.04
C LYS A 6 3.46 -13.83 -3.70
N ASN A 7 3.35 -14.70 -2.71
CA ASN A 7 4.02 -14.62 -1.42
C ASN A 7 4.11 -16.04 -0.87
N ALA A 8 5.33 -16.54 -0.67
CA ALA A 8 5.57 -17.95 -0.33
C ALA A 8 4.87 -18.36 0.97
N VAL A 9 4.92 -17.50 2.00
CA VAL A 9 4.26 -17.77 3.30
C VAL A 9 2.75 -17.82 3.14
N MET A 10 2.16 -16.80 2.51
CA MET A 10 0.71 -16.72 2.34
C MET A 10 0.17 -17.78 1.36
N GLN A 11 0.98 -18.23 0.44
CA GLN A 11 0.59 -19.29 -0.49
C GLN A 11 0.27 -20.60 0.26
N GLY A 12 1.11 -20.98 1.23
CA GLY A 12 0.87 -22.14 2.07
C GLY A 12 -0.48 -22.09 2.77
N PHE A 13 -0.79 -20.98 3.42
CA PHE A 13 -2.09 -20.79 4.08
C PHE A 13 -3.26 -20.74 3.08
N ALA A 14 -3.12 -19.99 2.00
CA ALA A 14 -4.20 -19.81 1.03
C ALA A 14 -4.57 -21.11 0.28
N THR A 15 -3.67 -22.07 0.16
CA THR A 15 -3.98 -23.36 -0.49
C THR A 15 -4.92 -24.21 0.35
N THR A 16 -4.82 -24.17 1.67
CA THR A 16 -5.61 -24.99 2.61
C THR A 16 -6.98 -24.38 2.92
N LEU A 17 -7.11 -23.07 2.90
CA LEU A 17 -8.35 -22.36 3.23
C LEU A 17 -9.44 -22.58 2.17
N THR A 18 -10.67 -22.82 2.63
CA THR A 18 -11.87 -22.80 1.79
C THR A 18 -12.25 -21.36 1.41
N ALA A 19 -13.16 -21.20 0.45
CA ALA A 19 -13.69 -19.88 0.12
C ALA A 19 -14.48 -19.26 1.29
N GLU A 20 -15.13 -20.10 2.10
CA GLU A 20 -15.84 -19.67 3.31
C GLU A 20 -14.87 -19.19 4.38
N ASP A 21 -13.81 -19.94 4.66
CA ASP A 21 -12.76 -19.51 5.59
C ASP A 21 -12.16 -18.16 5.20
N MET A 22 -11.88 -17.96 3.92
CA MET A 22 -11.34 -16.69 3.42
C MET A 22 -12.31 -15.53 3.66
N ARG A 23 -13.62 -15.73 3.42
CA ARG A 23 -14.64 -14.71 3.70
C ARG A 23 -14.72 -14.39 5.19
N ASN A 24 -14.78 -15.42 6.03
CA ASN A 24 -14.90 -15.26 7.48
C ASN A 24 -13.69 -14.57 8.09
N ILE A 25 -12.48 -14.98 7.70
CA ILE A 25 -11.23 -14.34 8.12
C ILE A 25 -11.17 -12.87 7.65
N SER A 26 -11.57 -12.61 6.41
CA SER A 26 -11.57 -11.25 5.86
C SER A 26 -12.56 -10.34 6.59
N PHE A 27 -13.76 -10.86 6.89
CA PHE A 27 -14.78 -10.14 7.66
C PHE A 27 -14.29 -9.83 9.08
N TRP A 28 -13.75 -10.83 9.77
CA TRP A 28 -13.19 -10.65 11.10
C TRP A 28 -12.05 -9.64 11.10
N ALA A 29 -11.10 -9.75 10.17
CA ALA A 29 -9.98 -8.81 10.05
C ALA A 29 -10.46 -7.38 9.79
N ALA A 30 -11.48 -7.21 8.93
CA ALA A 30 -12.05 -5.91 8.61
C ALA A 30 -12.78 -5.27 9.81
N SER A 31 -13.32 -6.07 10.73
CA SER A 31 -14.00 -5.60 11.95
C SER A 31 -13.03 -5.15 13.06
N GLN A 32 -11.74 -5.46 12.93
CA GLN A 32 -10.77 -5.09 13.95
C GLN A 32 -10.47 -3.59 13.95
N LYS A 33 -10.35 -3.01 15.13
CA LYS A 33 -9.88 -1.62 15.29
C LYS A 33 -8.38 -1.55 15.01
N LEU A 34 -7.99 -0.67 14.10
CA LEU A 34 -6.58 -0.44 13.83
C LEU A 34 -5.92 0.26 15.00
N LYS A 35 -4.73 -0.21 15.36
CA LYS A 35 -3.87 0.53 16.28
C LYS A 35 -3.30 1.75 15.54
N PRO A 36 -3.25 2.95 16.18
CA PRO A 36 -2.65 4.12 15.56
C PRO A 36 -1.19 3.85 15.18
N GLY A 37 -0.86 4.09 13.93
CA GLY A 37 0.52 4.16 13.47
C GLY A 37 1.04 5.59 13.54
N PHE A 38 2.36 5.77 13.42
CA PHE A 38 3.01 7.08 13.42
C PHE A 38 4.13 7.08 12.38
N ALA A 39 4.30 8.22 11.69
CA ALA A 39 5.50 8.49 10.94
C ALA A 39 6.69 8.61 11.90
N LYS A 40 7.78 7.94 11.59
CA LYS A 40 8.96 7.86 12.48
C LYS A 40 10.07 8.82 12.05
N ASP A 41 10.18 9.08 10.77
CA ASP A 41 11.25 9.92 10.20
C ASP A 41 10.75 11.35 9.95
N LYS A 42 10.95 12.21 10.95
CA LYS A 42 10.52 13.63 10.88
C LYS A 42 11.11 14.39 9.70
N THR A 43 12.27 13.97 9.18
CA THR A 43 12.94 14.64 8.05
C THR A 43 12.27 14.29 6.72
N LEU A 44 11.57 13.19 6.64
CA LEU A 44 10.90 12.70 5.44
C LEU A 44 9.39 12.95 5.42
N VAL A 45 8.77 13.27 6.54
CA VAL A 45 7.31 13.45 6.64
C VAL A 45 6.79 14.45 5.62
N SER A 46 7.40 15.64 5.52
CA SER A 46 6.97 16.67 4.56
C SER A 46 7.11 16.24 3.10
N LEU A 47 8.14 15.46 2.77
CA LEU A 47 8.29 14.89 1.43
C LEU A 47 7.21 13.84 1.19
N GLY A 48 6.98 12.94 2.14
CA GLY A 48 5.96 11.91 2.06
C GLY A 48 4.56 12.49 1.89
N GLU A 49 4.25 13.55 2.65
CA GLU A 49 2.98 14.26 2.55
C GLU A 49 2.78 14.88 1.17
N ARG A 50 3.77 15.60 0.66
CA ARG A 50 3.68 16.21 -0.69
C ARG A 50 3.44 15.16 -1.77
N ILE A 51 4.16 14.03 -1.72
CA ILE A 51 3.99 12.94 -2.69
C ILE A 51 2.58 12.33 -2.55
N TYR A 52 2.16 12.06 -1.32
CA TYR A 52 0.86 11.44 -1.08
C TYR A 52 -0.30 12.31 -1.55
N ARG A 53 -0.27 13.61 -1.23
CA ARG A 53 -1.36 14.56 -1.52
C ARG A 53 -1.27 15.22 -2.89
N GLY A 54 -0.07 15.48 -3.38
CA GLY A 54 0.16 16.24 -4.62
C GLY A 54 0.78 15.44 -5.76
N GLY A 55 1.36 14.29 -5.49
CA GLY A 55 2.14 13.57 -6.50
C GLY A 55 3.46 14.27 -6.84
N ILE A 56 4.00 13.97 -8.02
CA ILE A 56 5.21 14.61 -8.58
C ILE A 56 4.91 14.92 -10.06
N ALA A 57 4.48 16.15 -10.32
CA ALA A 57 3.98 16.57 -11.63
C ALA A 57 5.02 16.39 -12.75
N ASP A 58 6.25 16.81 -12.53
CA ASP A 58 7.34 16.76 -13.53
C ASP A 58 7.63 15.33 -14.03
N ARG A 59 7.31 14.33 -13.22
CA ARG A 59 7.46 12.90 -13.58
C ARG A 59 6.12 12.19 -13.81
N GLN A 60 5.05 12.97 -13.88
CA GLN A 60 3.70 12.41 -14.09
C GLN A 60 3.35 11.31 -13.07
N ILE A 61 3.71 11.54 -11.81
CA ILE A 61 3.31 10.68 -10.71
C ILE A 61 2.06 11.29 -10.06
N PRO A 62 0.90 10.64 -10.17
CA PRO A 62 -0.32 11.16 -9.57
C PRO A 62 -0.26 11.13 -8.06
N ALA A 63 -1.06 11.96 -7.39
CA ALA A 63 -1.24 11.91 -5.96
C ALA A 63 -1.79 10.55 -5.54
N CYS A 64 -1.19 9.91 -4.55
CA CYS A 64 -1.68 8.64 -3.99
C CYS A 64 -3.11 8.79 -3.45
N ALA A 65 -3.39 9.97 -2.87
CA ALA A 65 -4.70 10.33 -2.33
C ALA A 65 -5.83 10.31 -3.37
N ALA A 66 -5.53 10.49 -4.66
CA ALA A 66 -6.53 10.48 -5.72
C ALA A 66 -7.24 9.12 -5.86
N CYS A 67 -6.52 8.02 -5.60
CA CYS A 67 -7.07 6.67 -5.64
C CYS A 67 -7.30 6.09 -4.24
N HIS A 68 -6.38 6.38 -3.31
CA HIS A 68 -6.42 5.79 -1.96
C HIS A 68 -7.11 6.66 -0.91
N SER A 69 -7.74 7.75 -1.30
CA SER A 69 -8.42 8.75 -0.46
C SER A 69 -7.46 9.61 0.38
N PRO A 70 -7.83 10.85 0.72
CA PRO A 70 -6.97 11.78 1.46
C PRO A 70 -6.48 11.27 2.82
N ASN A 71 -7.28 10.45 3.49
CA ASN A 71 -6.98 9.82 4.78
C ASN A 71 -6.51 8.35 4.63
N GLY A 72 -6.29 7.88 3.41
CA GLY A 72 -5.85 6.52 3.15
C GLY A 72 -6.91 5.45 3.38
N SER A 73 -8.19 5.80 3.44
CA SER A 73 -9.27 4.81 3.64
C SER A 73 -9.46 3.88 2.44
N GLY A 74 -9.01 4.29 1.28
CA GLY A 74 -9.22 3.57 0.03
C GLY A 74 -10.65 3.66 -0.48
N ILE A 75 -10.93 2.90 -1.53
CA ILE A 75 -12.28 2.70 -2.09
C ILE A 75 -12.52 1.19 -2.13
N PRO A 76 -13.48 0.66 -1.37
CA PRO A 76 -13.73 -0.78 -1.30
C PRO A 76 -13.82 -1.44 -2.68
N ALA A 77 -13.22 -2.62 -2.80
CA ALA A 77 -13.04 -3.42 -3.99
C ALA A 77 -12.16 -2.81 -5.10
N GLN A 78 -11.95 -1.50 -5.16
CA GLN A 78 -11.15 -0.86 -6.21
C GLN A 78 -9.73 -0.51 -5.74
N PHE A 79 -9.63 0.25 -4.66
CA PHE A 79 -8.36 0.72 -4.12
C PHE A 79 -8.25 0.37 -2.64
N PRO A 80 -7.19 -0.35 -2.22
CA PRO A 80 -7.06 -0.78 -0.84
C PRO A 80 -6.82 0.38 0.11
N ARG A 81 -7.25 0.21 1.36
CA ARG A 81 -6.87 1.08 2.45
C ARG A 81 -5.35 1.06 2.65
N LEU A 82 -4.75 2.23 2.83
CA LEU A 82 -3.33 2.42 3.13
C LEU A 82 -3.10 3.02 4.52
N GLY A 83 -4.01 3.88 4.98
CA GLY A 83 -3.85 4.60 6.25
C GLY A 83 -3.58 3.66 7.42
N GLY A 84 -2.47 3.90 8.13
CA GLY A 84 -2.02 3.08 9.24
C GLY A 84 -1.32 1.76 8.87
N GLN A 85 -1.00 1.54 7.59
CA GLN A 85 -0.23 0.37 7.18
C GLN A 85 1.22 0.51 7.62
N HIS A 86 1.88 -0.59 7.94
CA HIS A 86 3.30 -0.61 8.31
C HIS A 86 4.18 -0.03 7.19
N ALA A 87 5.07 0.92 7.55
CA ALA A 87 5.95 1.59 6.59
C ALA A 87 6.79 0.60 5.79
N ASP A 88 7.41 -0.37 6.46
CA ASP A 88 8.26 -1.38 5.82
C ASP A 88 7.47 -2.23 4.82
N TYR A 89 6.22 -2.57 5.15
CA TYR A 89 5.34 -3.31 4.23
C TYR A 89 4.98 -2.45 3.01
N THR A 90 4.62 -1.20 3.22
CA THR A 90 4.28 -0.28 2.13
C THR A 90 5.48 -0.06 1.21
N ALA A 91 6.67 0.17 1.78
CA ALA A 91 7.90 0.31 1.01
C ALA A 91 8.21 -0.96 0.20
N ALA A 92 8.16 -2.13 0.83
CA ALA A 92 8.39 -3.40 0.13
C ALA A 92 7.39 -3.64 -1.01
N GLN A 93 6.13 -3.22 -0.86
CA GLN A 93 5.14 -3.36 -1.94
C GLN A 93 5.41 -2.38 -3.09
N LEU A 94 5.79 -1.13 -2.81
CA LEU A 94 6.16 -0.18 -3.85
C LEU A 94 7.40 -0.64 -4.62
N VAL A 95 8.42 -1.13 -3.94
CA VAL A 95 9.61 -1.74 -4.57
C VAL A 95 9.21 -2.94 -5.43
N ALA A 96 8.36 -3.82 -4.90
CA ALA A 96 7.91 -5.00 -5.66
C ALA A 96 7.14 -4.63 -6.93
N PHE A 97 6.34 -3.56 -6.91
CA PHE A 97 5.68 -3.04 -8.11
C PHE A 97 6.69 -2.40 -9.08
N ARG A 98 7.64 -1.60 -8.56
CA ARG A 98 8.68 -0.95 -9.38
C ARG A 98 9.54 -1.97 -10.11
N ASP A 99 9.96 -2.99 -9.42
CA ASP A 99 10.91 -4.00 -9.92
C ASP A 99 10.20 -5.14 -10.68
N GLY A 100 8.88 -5.05 -10.88
CA GLY A 100 8.11 -6.04 -11.65
C GLY A 100 7.90 -7.38 -10.94
N VAL A 101 8.21 -7.49 -9.66
CA VAL A 101 7.94 -8.69 -8.85
C VAL A 101 6.45 -8.81 -8.54
N ARG A 102 5.79 -7.68 -8.30
CA ARG A 102 4.35 -7.59 -8.14
C ARG A 102 3.73 -6.88 -9.35
N THR A 103 2.94 -7.61 -10.14
CA THR A 103 2.39 -7.14 -11.43
C THR A 103 0.86 -7.17 -11.50
N ASN A 104 0.20 -7.40 -10.36
CA ASN A 104 -1.24 -7.61 -10.32
C ASN A 104 -2.08 -6.32 -10.46
N ASN A 105 -1.45 -5.17 -10.65
CA ASN A 105 -2.12 -3.89 -10.89
C ASN A 105 -1.24 -2.96 -11.76
N VAL A 106 -1.68 -2.69 -12.98
CA VAL A 106 -0.95 -1.90 -13.96
C VAL A 106 -0.74 -0.44 -13.53
N HIS A 107 -1.73 0.15 -12.84
CA HIS A 107 -1.63 1.53 -12.36
C HIS A 107 -0.52 1.65 -11.30
N MET A 108 -0.49 0.73 -10.34
CA MET A 108 0.55 0.73 -9.30
C MET A 108 1.93 0.45 -9.87
N THR A 109 2.05 -0.43 -10.86
CA THR A 109 3.32 -0.65 -11.58
C THR A 109 3.80 0.64 -12.26
N GLY A 110 2.91 1.34 -12.96
CA GLY A 110 3.24 2.60 -13.64
C GLY A 110 3.61 3.74 -12.69
N VAL A 111 2.97 3.84 -11.53
CA VAL A 111 3.29 4.81 -10.49
C VAL A 111 4.61 4.49 -9.82
N ALA A 112 4.79 3.25 -9.37
CA ALA A 112 5.97 2.83 -8.62
C ALA A 112 7.24 2.84 -9.45
N ALA A 113 7.18 2.53 -10.75
CA ALA A 113 8.31 2.55 -11.66
C ALA A 113 9.02 3.91 -11.73
N LYS A 114 8.32 4.98 -11.39
CA LYS A 114 8.83 6.35 -11.43
C LYS A 114 9.35 6.86 -10.08
N LEU A 115 9.16 6.11 -8.98
CA LEU A 115 9.59 6.50 -7.63
C LEU A 115 11.02 6.04 -7.35
N ASN A 116 11.83 6.92 -6.74
CA ASN A 116 13.13 6.54 -6.20
C ASN A 116 13.02 6.03 -4.74
N ASP A 117 14.11 5.45 -4.21
CA ASP A 117 14.11 4.84 -2.88
C ASP A 117 13.79 5.84 -1.76
N ARG A 118 14.28 7.09 -1.86
CA ARG A 118 14.00 8.12 -0.88
C ARG A 118 12.52 8.50 -0.86
N GLU A 119 11.89 8.56 -2.00
CA GLU A 119 10.46 8.86 -2.16
C GLU A 119 9.59 7.71 -1.66
N ILE A 120 9.97 6.47 -2.00
CA ILE A 120 9.31 5.28 -1.48
C ILE A 120 9.37 5.26 0.04
N LYS A 121 10.56 5.50 0.62
CA LYS A 121 10.72 5.57 2.08
C LYS A 121 9.85 6.68 2.68
N ALA A 122 9.89 7.88 2.11
CA ALA A 122 9.15 9.03 2.62
C ALA A 122 7.62 8.82 2.60
N VAL A 123 7.08 8.39 1.46
CA VAL A 123 5.63 8.18 1.34
C VAL A 123 5.15 7.01 2.19
N SER A 124 5.96 5.96 2.36
CA SER A 124 5.62 4.81 3.20
C SER A 124 5.58 5.18 4.69
N ASP A 125 6.52 5.99 5.15
CA ASP A 125 6.53 6.49 6.52
C ASP A 125 5.35 7.44 6.80
N TYR A 126 5.03 8.33 5.85
CA TYR A 126 3.85 9.19 5.95
C TYR A 126 2.54 8.38 6.02
N ILE A 127 2.38 7.35 5.18
CA ILE A 127 1.21 6.46 5.16
C ILE A 127 1.02 5.75 6.50
N ALA A 128 2.09 5.37 7.18
CA ALA A 128 1.99 4.73 8.49
C ALA A 128 1.32 5.61 9.55
N GLY A 129 1.47 6.94 9.46
CA GLY A 129 0.83 7.91 10.33
C GLY A 129 -0.50 8.47 9.82
N LEU A 130 -0.93 8.11 8.61
CA LEU A 130 -2.11 8.67 7.96
C LEU A 130 -3.42 8.13 8.55
N ARG A 131 -4.39 9.02 8.84
CA ARG A 131 -5.71 8.72 9.43
C ARG A 131 -6.75 9.78 9.04
#